data_7bd9830b1539a71bf60b6c33281b85bc
#
_entry.id   7bd9830b1539a71bf60b6c33281b85bc
#
_cell.length_a   1.000
_cell.length_b   1.000
_cell.length_c   1.000
_cell.angle_alpha   90.00
_cell.angle_beta   90.00
_cell.angle_gamma   90.00
#
_symmetry.space_group_name_H-M   'P 1'
#
loop_
_entity.id
_entity.type
_entity.pdbx_description
1 polymer ?
#
loop_
_entity_poly.entity_id
_entity_poly.type
_entity_poly.pdbx_seq_one_letter_code
_entity_poly.pdbx_strand_id
1 'polypeptide(L)'
;ALSLALMLAGGIVGPLRFVLNKFAVDGGVPPFAFAFWPALFAGILLLVVSILRGETPSLKFAYLRAYLTIGVFAMGAPMAVLTFLADKLPQGLISMVVILAPTLTYLFAILLGVDRLKLLSVVGLAVGLGGILLIVLPDVSLPERDMVWWLLLALLAPVLLGLGNVLTALVRPPMMPPTVLAAGMLLTGAAMLAPLMAASG
;
A
#
# COMPACT_ATOMS: atom_id res chain seq x y z
N ALA A 1 12.75 -18.94 -11.33
CA ALA A 1 11.56 -18.98 -12.21
C ALA A 1 10.28 -18.61 -11.44
N LEU A 2 9.95 -19.27 -10.32
CA LEU A 2 8.72 -18.99 -9.56
C LEU A 2 8.64 -17.54 -9.05
N SER A 3 9.72 -17.02 -8.49
CA SER A 3 9.76 -15.65 -7.98
C SER A 3 9.50 -14.61 -9.07
N LEU A 4 10.06 -14.80 -10.27
CA LEU A 4 9.83 -13.93 -11.41
C LEU A 4 8.37 -14.00 -11.87
N ALA A 5 7.79 -15.19 -11.96
CA ALA A 5 6.39 -15.37 -12.33
C ALA A 5 5.44 -14.68 -11.32
N LEU A 6 5.72 -14.79 -10.03
CA LEU A 6 4.94 -14.11 -8.97
C LEU A 6 5.08 -12.58 -9.06
N MET A 7 6.27 -12.06 -9.36
CA MET A 7 6.49 -10.62 -9.55
C MET A 7 5.73 -10.11 -10.80
N LEU A 8 5.76 -10.84 -11.91
CA LEU A 8 5.03 -10.49 -13.12
C LEU A 8 3.51 -10.54 -12.89
N ALA A 9 3.02 -11.59 -12.21
CA ALA A 9 1.60 -11.70 -11.86
C ALA A 9 1.17 -10.52 -10.96
N GLY A 10 1.97 -10.17 -9.95
CA GLY A 10 1.70 -9.01 -9.09
C GLY A 10 1.70 -7.69 -9.88
N GLY A 11 2.62 -7.54 -10.84
CA GLY A 11 2.69 -6.37 -11.72
C GLY A 11 1.49 -6.22 -12.65
N ILE A 12 0.82 -7.32 -13.02
CA ILE A 12 -0.40 -7.30 -13.84
C ILE A 12 -1.64 -7.07 -12.96
N VAL A 13 -1.74 -7.79 -11.83
CA VAL A 13 -2.92 -7.73 -10.94
C VAL A 13 -3.01 -6.39 -10.21
N GLY A 14 -1.86 -5.80 -9.85
CA GLY A 14 -1.81 -4.51 -9.14
C GLY A 14 -2.53 -3.38 -9.88
N PRO A 15 -2.17 -3.08 -11.15
CA PRO A 15 -2.86 -2.07 -11.96
C PRO A 15 -4.33 -2.39 -12.23
N LEU A 16 -4.68 -3.66 -12.42
CA LEU A 16 -6.07 -4.08 -12.64
C LEU A 16 -6.99 -3.65 -11.50
N ARG A 17 -6.50 -3.63 -10.27
CA ARG A 17 -7.22 -3.13 -9.11
C ARG A 17 -7.66 -1.66 -9.26
N PHE A 18 -6.82 -0.80 -9.83
CA PHE A 18 -7.17 0.61 -10.04
C PHE A 18 -8.28 0.79 -11.07
N VAL A 19 -8.24 -0.03 -12.14
CA VAL A 19 -9.31 -0.05 -13.16
C VAL A 19 -10.62 -0.53 -12.56
N LEU A 20 -10.60 -1.62 -11.82
CA LEU A 20 -11.79 -2.18 -11.14
C LEU A 20 -12.36 -1.22 -10.10
N ASN A 21 -11.49 -0.49 -9.37
CA ASN A 21 -11.94 0.52 -8.41
C ASN A 21 -12.76 1.62 -9.11
N LYS A 22 -12.29 2.09 -10.26
CA LYS A 22 -13.03 3.10 -11.02
C LYS A 22 -14.42 2.59 -11.42
N PHE A 23 -14.51 1.40 -12.00
CA PHE A 23 -15.80 0.81 -12.38
C PHE A 23 -16.73 0.62 -11.17
N ALA A 24 -16.19 0.24 -10.01
CA ALA A 24 -16.98 0.06 -8.79
C ALA A 24 -17.53 1.41 -8.27
N VAL A 25 -16.71 2.44 -8.26
CA VAL A 25 -17.10 3.80 -7.85
C VAL A 25 -18.11 4.39 -8.82
N ASP A 26 -17.89 4.26 -10.12
CA ASP A 26 -18.82 4.68 -11.17
C ASP A 26 -20.17 3.90 -11.08
N GLY A 27 -20.14 2.66 -10.58
CA GLY A 27 -21.30 1.83 -10.27
C GLY A 27 -22.01 2.14 -8.93
N GLY A 28 -21.57 3.18 -8.21
CA GLY A 28 -22.19 3.62 -6.95
C GLY A 28 -21.74 2.83 -5.71
N VAL A 29 -20.68 2.02 -5.80
CA VAL A 29 -20.12 1.34 -4.64
C VAL A 29 -19.34 2.36 -3.79
N PRO A 30 -19.62 2.46 -2.47
CA PRO A 30 -18.86 3.35 -1.60
C PRO A 30 -17.35 3.07 -1.68
N PRO A 31 -16.51 4.09 -1.87
CA PRO A 31 -15.07 3.88 -2.09
C PRO A 31 -14.40 3.09 -0.97
N PHE A 32 -14.78 3.32 0.28
CA PHE A 32 -14.23 2.59 1.43
C PHE A 32 -14.68 1.13 1.49
N ALA A 33 -15.88 0.79 0.98
CA ALA A 33 -16.32 -0.60 0.86
C ALA A 33 -15.43 -1.39 -0.09
N PHE A 34 -15.03 -0.78 -1.23
CA PHE A 34 -14.10 -1.39 -2.18
C PHE A 34 -12.70 -1.63 -1.60
N ALA A 35 -12.26 -0.83 -0.64
CA ALA A 35 -10.99 -1.04 0.07
C ALA A 35 -11.12 -2.06 1.21
N PHE A 36 -12.24 -2.05 1.94
CA PHE A 36 -12.51 -2.86 3.11
C PHE A 36 -12.74 -4.34 2.77
N TRP A 37 -13.71 -4.65 1.91
CA TRP A 37 -14.14 -6.04 1.66
C TRP A 37 -13.03 -6.94 1.12
N PRO A 38 -12.23 -6.54 0.10
CA PRO A 38 -11.11 -7.35 -0.36
C PRO A 38 -10.05 -7.59 0.72
N ALA A 39 -9.76 -6.58 1.55
CA ALA A 39 -8.81 -6.72 2.64
C ALA A 39 -9.31 -7.69 3.71
N LEU A 40 -10.59 -7.60 4.07
CA LEU A 40 -11.22 -8.50 5.03
C LEU A 40 -11.22 -9.95 4.53
N PHE A 41 -11.72 -10.20 3.31
CA PHE A 41 -11.80 -11.55 2.77
C PHE A 41 -10.42 -12.15 2.52
N ALA A 42 -9.47 -11.40 1.98
CA ALA A 42 -8.10 -11.87 1.80
C ALA A 42 -7.42 -12.14 3.15
N GLY A 43 -7.65 -11.29 4.15
CA GLY A 43 -7.13 -11.49 5.50
C GLY A 43 -7.69 -12.75 6.15
N ILE A 44 -9.01 -13.00 6.07
CA ILE A 44 -9.65 -14.21 6.56
C ILE A 44 -9.12 -15.44 5.81
N LEU A 45 -9.04 -15.38 4.48
CA LEU A 45 -8.52 -16.50 3.68
C LEU A 45 -7.09 -16.87 4.07
N LEU A 46 -6.20 -15.87 4.19
CA LEU A 46 -4.82 -16.12 4.62
C LEU A 46 -4.73 -16.61 6.05
N LEU A 47 -5.61 -16.18 6.94
CA LEU A 47 -5.72 -16.71 8.29
C LEU A 47 -6.08 -18.18 8.28
N VAL A 48 -7.09 -18.58 7.51
CA VAL A 48 -7.49 -19.98 7.35
C VAL A 48 -6.35 -20.80 6.76
N VAL A 49 -5.70 -20.31 5.69
CA VAL A 49 -4.55 -21.00 5.08
C VAL A 49 -3.40 -21.16 6.08
N SER A 50 -3.11 -20.15 6.90
CA SER A 50 -2.05 -20.25 7.90
C SER A 50 -2.35 -21.31 8.96
N ILE A 51 -3.60 -21.38 9.44
CA ILE A 51 -4.04 -22.37 10.40
C ILE A 51 -3.95 -23.78 9.79
N LEU A 52 -4.41 -23.98 8.56
CA LEU A 52 -4.33 -25.26 7.86
C LEU A 52 -2.89 -25.73 7.61
N ARG A 53 -1.93 -24.79 7.53
CA ARG A 53 -0.49 -25.08 7.45
C ARG A 53 0.17 -25.33 8.82
N GLY A 54 -0.59 -25.27 9.91
CA GLY A 54 -0.05 -25.34 11.27
C GLY A 54 0.70 -24.08 11.72
N GLU A 55 0.61 -22.99 10.96
CA GLU A 55 1.20 -21.69 11.27
C GLU A 55 0.20 -20.87 12.10
N THR A 56 0.05 -21.19 13.38
CA THR A 56 -0.93 -20.51 14.23
C THR A 56 -0.54 -19.07 14.53
N PRO A 57 -1.45 -18.09 14.30
CA PRO A 57 -1.22 -16.71 14.66
C PRO A 57 -1.08 -16.58 16.19
N SER A 58 -0.01 -15.94 16.61
CA SER A 58 0.25 -15.71 18.02
C SER A 58 -0.31 -14.36 18.47
N LEU A 59 -0.94 -14.34 19.66
CA LEU A 59 -1.43 -13.12 20.31
C LEU A 59 -0.40 -12.50 21.27
N LYS A 60 0.87 -12.98 21.25
CA LYS A 60 1.94 -12.34 22.03
C LYS A 60 2.12 -10.89 21.63
N PHE A 61 2.48 -10.05 22.58
CA PHE A 61 2.61 -8.60 22.38
C PHE A 61 3.47 -8.22 21.16
N ALA A 62 4.58 -8.94 20.93
CA ALA A 62 5.45 -8.70 19.76
C ALA A 62 4.73 -8.94 18.43
N TYR A 63 3.86 -9.96 18.36
CA TYR A 63 3.05 -10.24 17.17
C TYR A 63 1.94 -9.23 16.97
N LEU A 64 1.21 -8.89 18.05
CA LEU A 64 0.15 -7.86 18.01
C LEU A 64 0.72 -6.51 17.58
N ARG A 65 1.88 -6.11 18.12
CA ARG A 65 2.57 -4.90 17.70
C ARG A 65 2.90 -4.93 16.22
N ALA A 66 3.38 -6.06 15.68
CA ALA A 66 3.67 -6.21 14.27
C ALA A 66 2.39 -6.09 13.42
N TYR A 67 1.31 -6.80 13.77
CA TYR A 67 0.03 -6.72 13.04
C TYR A 67 -0.52 -5.29 13.01
N LEU A 68 -0.55 -4.62 14.18
CA LEU A 68 -1.07 -3.26 14.28
C LEU A 68 -0.20 -2.26 13.52
N THR A 69 1.12 -2.25 13.78
CA THR A 69 2.03 -1.29 13.13
C THR A 69 2.02 -1.46 11.62
N ILE A 70 2.20 -2.70 11.14
CA ILE A 70 2.28 -2.95 9.70
C ILE A 70 0.90 -2.80 9.05
N GLY A 71 -0.17 -3.29 9.70
CA GLY A 71 -1.53 -3.15 9.20
C GLY A 71 -1.98 -1.71 9.07
N VAL A 72 -1.60 -0.83 10.01
CA VAL A 72 -1.90 0.60 9.93
C VAL A 72 -1.05 1.28 8.85
N PHE A 73 0.27 1.16 8.92
CA PHE A 73 1.16 1.97 8.07
C PHE A 73 1.35 1.40 6.65
N ALA A 74 1.36 0.08 6.46
CA ALA A 74 1.55 -0.52 5.15
C ALA A 74 0.23 -0.80 4.42
N MET A 75 -0.93 -0.76 5.09
CA MET A 75 -2.22 -1.10 4.49
C MET A 75 -3.32 -0.08 4.80
N GLY A 76 -3.78 0.04 6.04
CA GLY A 76 -4.97 0.78 6.43
C GLY A 76 -4.89 2.27 6.12
N ALA A 77 -3.89 2.98 6.66
CA ALA A 77 -3.76 4.43 6.48
C ALA A 77 -3.48 4.84 5.03
N PRO A 78 -2.55 4.20 4.28
CA PRO A 78 -2.38 4.52 2.86
C PRO A 78 -3.65 4.29 2.06
N MET A 79 -4.35 3.17 2.30
CA MET A 79 -5.60 2.88 1.62
C MET A 79 -6.70 3.89 1.97
N ALA A 80 -6.81 4.31 3.22
CA ALA A 80 -7.75 5.35 3.64
C ALA A 80 -7.50 6.67 2.89
N VAL A 81 -6.25 7.11 2.80
CA VAL A 81 -5.87 8.33 2.07
C VAL A 81 -6.20 8.21 0.58
N LEU A 82 -5.78 7.11 -0.07
CA LEU A 82 -6.01 6.91 -1.50
C LEU A 82 -7.51 6.79 -1.83
N THR A 83 -8.26 6.12 -0.98
CA THR A 83 -9.71 5.96 -1.14
C THR A 83 -10.43 7.28 -0.94
N PHE A 84 -10.04 8.08 0.05
CA PHE A 84 -10.60 9.42 0.29
C PHE A 84 -10.36 10.38 -0.88
N LEU A 85 -9.24 10.21 -1.59
CA LEU A 85 -8.87 11.05 -2.73
C LEU A 85 -9.40 10.55 -4.07
N ALA A 86 -10.02 9.38 -4.12
CA ALA A 86 -10.46 8.76 -5.36
C ALA A 86 -11.51 9.58 -6.14
N ASP A 87 -12.30 10.39 -5.45
CA ASP A 87 -13.30 11.32 -6.01
C ASP A 87 -12.76 12.77 -6.18
N LYS A 88 -11.59 13.08 -5.61
CA LYS A 88 -10.97 14.42 -5.64
C LYS A 88 -9.91 14.57 -6.73
N LEU A 89 -9.25 13.46 -7.09
CA LEU A 89 -8.15 13.45 -8.03
C LEU A 89 -8.37 12.41 -9.13
N PRO A 90 -7.95 12.70 -10.36
CA PRO A 90 -7.90 11.70 -11.43
C PRO A 90 -7.05 10.49 -11.01
N GLN A 91 -7.51 9.28 -11.31
CA GLN A 91 -6.82 8.03 -10.94
C GLN A 91 -5.39 7.95 -11.49
N GLY A 92 -5.14 8.58 -12.65
CA GLY A 92 -3.79 8.70 -13.20
C GLY A 92 -2.82 9.45 -12.27
N LEU A 93 -3.25 10.57 -11.69
CA LEU A 93 -2.44 11.35 -10.73
C LEU A 93 -2.19 10.54 -9.44
N ILE A 94 -3.21 9.86 -8.92
CA ILE A 94 -3.06 9.00 -7.74
C ILE A 94 -2.02 7.90 -8.00
N SER A 95 -2.10 7.26 -9.17
CA SER A 95 -1.15 6.20 -9.55
C SER A 95 0.29 6.73 -9.64
N MET A 96 0.48 7.92 -10.21
CA MET A 96 1.79 8.58 -10.32
C MET A 96 2.39 8.88 -8.94
N VAL A 97 1.57 9.35 -8.00
CA VAL A 97 2.03 9.61 -6.63
C VAL A 97 2.46 8.33 -5.93
N VAL A 98 1.71 7.23 -6.09
CA VAL A 98 2.03 5.93 -5.47
C VAL A 98 3.35 5.35 -5.97
N ILE A 99 3.76 5.65 -7.21
CA ILE A 99 5.06 5.22 -7.77
C ILE A 99 6.26 5.77 -6.95
N LEU A 100 6.08 6.84 -6.16
CA LEU A 100 7.11 7.33 -5.24
C LEU A 100 7.36 6.40 -4.04
N ALA A 101 6.47 5.43 -3.75
CA ALA A 101 6.60 4.58 -2.57
C ALA A 101 7.91 3.78 -2.50
N PRO A 102 8.44 3.14 -3.57
CA PRO A 102 9.74 2.49 -3.51
C PRO A 102 10.90 3.45 -3.19
N THR A 103 10.85 4.66 -3.74
CA THR A 103 11.84 5.72 -3.47
C THR A 103 11.86 6.09 -1.99
N LEU A 104 10.69 6.36 -1.44
CA LEU A 104 10.53 6.71 -0.01
C LEU A 104 10.87 5.52 0.89
N THR A 105 10.52 4.29 0.48
CA THR A 105 10.93 3.07 1.20
C THR A 105 12.45 3.00 1.32
N TYR A 106 13.17 3.22 0.21
CA TYR A 106 14.65 3.19 0.22
C TYR A 106 15.22 4.32 1.07
N LEU A 107 14.67 5.53 0.96
CA LEU A 107 15.08 6.67 1.79
C LEU A 107 14.90 6.36 3.28
N PHE A 108 13.73 5.88 3.69
CA PHE A 108 13.47 5.50 5.09
C PHE A 108 14.33 4.33 5.54
N ALA A 109 14.61 3.35 4.66
CA ALA A 109 15.49 2.23 4.98
C ALA A 109 16.91 2.70 5.32
N ILE A 110 17.42 3.70 4.62
CA ILE A 110 18.73 4.32 4.92
C ILE A 110 18.65 5.13 6.23
N LEU A 111 17.64 6.00 6.38
CA LEU A 111 17.48 6.85 7.55
C LEU A 111 17.31 6.05 8.85
N LEU A 112 16.65 4.91 8.78
CA LEU A 112 16.42 4.01 9.92
C LEU A 112 17.51 2.92 10.07
N GLY A 113 18.56 2.97 9.25
CA GLY A 113 19.70 2.05 9.35
C GLY A 113 19.41 0.60 8.93
N VAL A 114 18.32 0.36 8.20
CA VAL A 114 17.92 -0.97 7.72
C VAL A 114 18.69 -1.37 6.46
N ASP A 115 19.06 -0.40 5.62
CA ASP A 115 19.87 -0.61 4.42
C ASP A 115 20.98 0.45 4.32
N ARG A 116 21.92 0.23 3.42
CA ARG A 116 23.04 1.14 3.16
C ARG A 116 22.87 1.76 1.79
N LEU A 117 23.42 2.97 1.62
CA LEU A 117 23.51 3.62 0.31
C LEU A 117 24.27 2.73 -0.66
N LYS A 118 23.59 2.29 -1.70
CA LYS A 118 24.16 1.53 -2.82
C LYS A 118 24.00 2.36 -4.10
N LEU A 119 25.08 2.66 -4.76
CA LEU A 119 25.07 3.49 -5.98
C LEU A 119 24.09 2.91 -7.04
N LEU A 120 24.08 1.60 -7.21
CA LEU A 120 23.17 0.93 -8.16
C LEU A 120 21.69 1.15 -7.83
N SER A 121 21.33 1.14 -6.54
CA SER A 121 19.95 1.42 -6.09
C SER A 121 19.58 2.89 -6.33
N VAL A 122 20.51 3.81 -6.09
CA VAL A 122 20.30 5.25 -6.34
C VAL A 122 20.13 5.51 -7.84
N VAL A 123 20.94 4.90 -8.68
CA VAL A 123 20.84 5.01 -10.15
C VAL A 123 19.50 4.41 -10.63
N GLY A 124 19.14 3.22 -10.17
CA GLY A 124 17.84 2.61 -10.50
C GLY A 124 16.65 3.48 -10.10
N LEU A 125 16.74 4.11 -8.94
CA LEU A 125 15.72 5.04 -8.44
C LEU A 125 15.65 6.30 -9.31
N ALA A 126 16.80 6.89 -9.64
CA ALA A 126 16.89 8.08 -10.51
C ALA A 126 16.33 7.79 -11.91
N VAL A 127 16.64 6.63 -12.48
CA VAL A 127 16.10 6.20 -13.79
C VAL A 127 14.58 6.00 -13.71
N GLY A 128 14.08 5.36 -12.62
CA GLY A 128 12.65 5.18 -12.42
C GLY A 128 11.90 6.51 -12.29
N LEU A 129 12.40 7.44 -11.46
CA LEU A 129 11.84 8.79 -11.32
C LEU A 129 11.92 9.58 -12.62
N GLY A 130 13.04 9.50 -13.35
CA GLY A 130 13.21 10.12 -14.66
C GLY A 130 12.20 9.61 -15.68
N GLY A 131 11.94 8.31 -15.71
CA GLY A 131 10.89 7.71 -16.54
C GLY A 131 9.49 8.25 -16.24
N ILE A 132 9.16 8.44 -14.96
CA ILE A 132 7.89 9.04 -14.55
C ILE A 132 7.79 10.50 -15.01
N LEU A 133 8.85 11.29 -14.81
CA LEU A 133 8.88 12.67 -15.24
C LEU A 133 8.68 12.80 -16.75
N LEU A 134 9.27 11.92 -17.55
CA LEU A 134 9.08 11.91 -19.00
C LEU A 134 7.63 11.63 -19.42
N ILE A 135 6.89 10.83 -18.64
CA ILE A 135 5.47 10.55 -18.91
C ILE A 135 4.59 11.71 -18.48
N VAL A 136 4.95 12.37 -17.36
CA VAL A 136 4.13 13.44 -16.75
C VAL A 136 4.31 14.78 -17.46
N LEU A 137 5.52 15.14 -17.86
CA LEU A 137 5.84 16.47 -18.42
C LEU A 137 5.07 16.86 -19.70
N PRO A 138 4.75 15.96 -20.66
CA PRO A 138 4.07 16.35 -21.89
C PRO A 138 2.59 16.72 -21.71
N ASP A 139 1.90 16.15 -20.72
CA ASP A 139 0.44 16.23 -20.58
C ASP A 139 -0.04 17.10 -19.40
N VAL A 140 0.87 17.72 -18.65
CA VAL A 140 0.48 18.51 -17.47
C VAL A 140 0.17 19.93 -17.88
N SER A 141 -1.08 20.21 -18.26
CA SER A 141 -1.71 21.41 -17.78
C SER A 141 -1.65 21.36 -16.25
N LEU A 142 -0.94 22.33 -15.65
CA LEU A 142 -0.80 22.45 -14.18
C LEU A 142 -2.19 22.25 -13.54
N PRO A 143 -2.30 21.38 -12.52
CA PRO A 143 -3.57 21.20 -11.81
C PRO A 143 -4.10 22.58 -11.40
N GLU A 144 -5.40 22.79 -11.51
CA GLU A 144 -6.05 23.97 -10.95
C GLU A 144 -5.58 24.16 -9.52
N ARG A 145 -5.45 25.39 -9.04
CA ARG A 145 -4.89 25.70 -7.71
C ARG A 145 -5.52 24.86 -6.59
N ASP A 146 -6.78 24.51 -6.75
CA ASP A 146 -7.53 23.69 -5.79
C ASP A 146 -7.05 22.23 -5.76
N MET A 147 -6.52 21.70 -6.86
CA MET A 147 -5.98 20.33 -6.91
C MET A 147 -4.63 20.18 -6.19
N VAL A 148 -3.88 21.28 -6.01
CA VAL A 148 -2.55 21.23 -5.37
C VAL A 148 -2.66 20.72 -3.94
N TRP A 149 -3.66 21.12 -3.18
CA TRP A 149 -3.87 20.65 -1.81
C TRP A 149 -4.17 19.17 -1.75
N TRP A 150 -5.01 18.67 -2.66
CA TRP A 150 -5.32 17.24 -2.76
C TRP A 150 -4.09 16.43 -3.18
N LEU A 151 -3.26 16.98 -4.07
CA LEU A 151 -2.01 16.34 -4.48
C LEU A 151 -1.00 16.27 -3.34
N LEU A 152 -0.86 17.33 -2.54
CA LEU A 152 -0.03 17.31 -1.33
C LEU A 152 -0.52 16.28 -0.32
N LEU A 153 -1.84 16.18 -0.13
CA LEU A 153 -2.42 15.14 0.72
C LEU A 153 -2.17 13.73 0.16
N ALA A 154 -2.20 13.57 -1.17
CA ALA A 154 -1.92 12.30 -1.82
C ALA A 154 -0.49 11.80 -1.57
N LEU A 155 0.50 12.72 -1.42
CA LEU A 155 1.87 12.36 -1.07
C LEU A 155 2.00 11.68 0.30
N LEU A 156 1.01 11.81 1.17
CA LEU A 156 0.97 11.09 2.45
C LEU A 156 0.89 9.57 2.23
N ALA A 157 0.21 9.11 1.18
CA ALA A 157 0.07 7.68 0.89
C ALA A 157 1.42 6.98 0.62
N PRO A 158 2.28 7.44 -0.32
CA PRO A 158 3.59 6.81 -0.52
C PRO A 158 4.54 7.00 0.67
N VAL A 159 4.41 8.07 1.47
CA VAL A 159 5.15 8.23 2.73
C VAL A 159 4.76 7.13 3.71
N LEU A 160 3.48 6.90 3.93
CA LEU A 160 2.98 5.86 4.82
C LEU A 160 3.36 4.46 4.32
N LEU A 161 3.22 4.19 3.00
CA LEU A 161 3.64 2.94 2.38
C LEU A 161 5.14 2.70 2.56
N GLY A 162 5.96 3.70 2.27
CA GLY A 162 7.41 3.61 2.42
C GLY A 162 7.83 3.34 3.87
N LEU A 163 7.24 4.06 4.80
CA LEU A 163 7.46 3.85 6.22
C LEU A 163 6.97 2.47 6.67
N GLY A 164 5.78 2.06 6.27
CA GLY A 164 5.21 0.75 6.59
C GLY A 164 6.06 -0.41 6.09
N ASN A 165 6.63 -0.29 4.88
CA ASN A 165 7.55 -1.30 4.33
C ASN A 165 8.81 -1.45 5.20
N VAL A 166 9.40 -0.34 5.63
CA VAL A 166 10.60 -0.37 6.49
C VAL A 166 10.26 -0.85 7.91
N LEU A 167 9.13 -0.41 8.46
CA LEU A 167 8.65 -0.90 9.75
C LEU A 167 8.40 -2.41 9.72
N THR A 168 7.97 -2.96 8.58
CA THR A 168 7.85 -4.41 8.41
C THR A 168 9.16 -5.14 8.68
N ALA A 169 10.28 -4.61 8.19
CA ALA A 169 11.60 -5.19 8.45
C ALA A 169 12.04 -5.05 9.92
N LEU A 170 11.66 -3.96 10.58
CA LEU A 170 12.07 -3.65 11.95
C LEU A 170 11.21 -4.35 13.03
N VAL A 171 9.90 -4.45 12.78
CA VAL A 171 8.93 -4.86 13.81
C VAL A 171 8.55 -6.34 13.69
N ARG A 172 8.75 -6.95 12.52
CA ARG A 172 8.41 -8.36 12.31
C ARG A 172 9.26 -9.28 13.19
N PRO A 173 8.64 -10.12 14.05
CA PRO A 173 9.36 -11.14 14.79
C PRO A 173 10.04 -12.15 13.86
N PRO A 174 11.29 -12.59 14.16
CA PRO A 174 12.06 -13.47 13.27
C PRO A 174 11.38 -14.78 12.91
N MET A 175 10.58 -15.33 13.82
CA MET A 175 9.87 -16.60 13.65
C MET A 175 8.45 -16.45 13.10
N MET A 176 8.04 -15.24 12.71
CA MET A 176 6.69 -15.02 12.19
C MET A 176 6.59 -15.45 10.72
N PRO A 177 5.72 -16.44 10.39
CA PRO A 177 5.48 -16.84 9.01
C PRO A 177 4.93 -15.67 8.18
N PRO A 178 5.32 -15.55 6.90
CA PRO A 178 4.81 -14.47 6.03
C PRO A 178 3.29 -14.48 5.86
N THR A 179 2.68 -15.66 5.81
CA THR A 179 1.22 -15.86 5.70
C THR A 179 0.48 -15.30 6.91
N VAL A 180 0.98 -15.57 8.12
CA VAL A 180 0.45 -15.03 9.39
C VAL A 180 0.59 -13.52 9.45
N LEU A 181 1.74 -12.97 9.02
CA LEU A 181 1.96 -11.53 8.94
C LEU A 181 0.99 -10.87 7.97
N ALA A 182 0.85 -11.42 6.76
CA ALA A 182 -0.05 -10.89 5.75
C ALA A 182 -1.52 -10.94 6.20
N ALA A 183 -1.95 -12.03 6.83
CA ALA A 183 -3.29 -12.14 7.42
C ALA A 183 -3.52 -11.06 8.48
N GLY A 184 -2.60 -10.92 9.43
CA GLY A 184 -2.69 -9.91 10.49
C GLY A 184 -2.69 -8.47 9.96
N MET A 185 -1.84 -8.17 8.97
CA MET A 185 -1.79 -6.87 8.31
C MET A 185 -3.12 -6.52 7.62
N LEU A 186 -3.67 -7.46 6.84
CA LEU A 186 -4.92 -7.23 6.11
C LEU A 186 -6.11 -7.08 7.04
N LEU A 187 -6.21 -7.92 8.08
CA LEU A 187 -7.31 -7.84 9.06
C LEU A 187 -7.22 -6.55 9.88
N THR A 188 -6.03 -6.12 10.29
CA THR A 188 -5.85 -4.84 10.98
C THR A 188 -6.18 -3.66 10.06
N GLY A 189 -5.73 -3.70 8.80
CA GLY A 189 -6.08 -2.70 7.79
C GLY A 189 -7.58 -2.62 7.55
N ALA A 190 -8.24 -3.77 7.42
CA ALA A 190 -9.70 -3.84 7.31
C ALA A 190 -10.40 -3.26 8.55
N ALA A 191 -9.96 -3.63 9.76
CA ALA A 191 -10.52 -3.09 11.00
C ALA A 191 -10.39 -1.56 11.08
N MET A 192 -9.29 -0.99 10.56
CA MET A 192 -9.12 0.46 10.46
C MET A 192 -10.06 1.10 9.44
N LEU A 193 -10.32 0.41 8.32
CA LEU A 193 -11.20 0.91 7.27
C LEU A 193 -12.70 0.74 7.61
N ALA A 194 -13.05 -0.17 8.53
CA ALA A 194 -14.44 -0.46 8.90
C ALA A 194 -15.24 0.78 9.33
N PRO A 195 -14.76 1.62 10.27
CA PRO A 195 -15.49 2.83 10.67
C PRO A 195 -15.63 3.84 9.53
N LEU A 196 -14.64 3.95 8.65
CA LEU A 196 -14.69 4.84 7.49
C LEU A 196 -15.72 4.35 6.46
N MET A 197 -15.79 3.03 6.25
CA MET A 197 -16.82 2.41 5.42
C MET A 197 -18.22 2.65 5.99
N ALA A 198 -18.40 2.45 7.30
CA ALA A 198 -19.71 2.67 7.95
C ALA A 198 -20.14 4.14 7.92
N ALA A 199 -19.20 5.07 7.91
CA ALA A 199 -19.49 6.51 7.82
C ALA A 199 -19.75 7.01 6.40
N SER A 200 -19.34 6.25 5.39
CA SER A 200 -19.43 6.64 3.97
C SER A 200 -20.61 5.99 3.23
N GLY A 201 -21.26 5.02 3.82
CA GLY A 201 -22.44 4.32 3.29
C GLY A 201 -23.64 4.67 4.03
#